data_75f6a362106475ee4786b8349db3cf93
#
_entry.id   75f6a362106475ee4786b8349db3cf93
#
_cell.length_a   1.000
_cell.length_b   1.000
_cell.length_c   1.000
_cell.angle_alpha   90.00
_cell.angle_beta   90.00
_cell.angle_gamma   90.00
#
_symmetry.space_group_name_H-M   'P 1'
#
loop_
_entity.id
_entity.type
_entity.pdbx_description
1 polymer ?
#
loop_
_entity_poly.entity_id
_entity_poly.type
_entity_poly.pdbx_seq_one_letter_code
_entity_poly.pdbx_strand_id
1 'polypeptide(L)'
;MKKNSEYEKYGFDWRGIHKYTGTMYDQRGFDKNGIHNKTKHKYDLEGYNREGFDISGFDRGRFDLVGFDKEGYNREGYNRKGFNREGIHKDSNTKFNPDGYDCFGYNKDGFDKNGMHIETKKI
;
A
#
# COMPACT_ATOMS: atom_id res chain seq x y z
N MET A 1 10.30 -11.84 33.38
CA MET A 1 9.24 -12.34 32.50
C MET A 1 9.34 -11.73 31.11
N LYS A 2 9.22 -12.56 30.12
CA LYS A 2 9.30 -12.12 28.75
C LYS A 2 7.95 -11.57 28.29
N LYS A 3 7.93 -10.37 27.75
CA LYS A 3 6.72 -9.77 27.21
C LYS A 3 6.51 -10.22 25.78
N ASN A 4 5.26 -10.31 25.39
CA ASN A 4 4.91 -10.59 24.00
C ASN A 4 4.67 -9.25 23.31
N SER A 5 5.68 -8.75 22.63
CA SER A 5 5.63 -7.43 22.01
C SER A 5 4.58 -7.35 20.90
N GLU A 6 4.22 -8.48 20.29
CA GLU A 6 3.18 -8.52 19.27
C GLU A 6 1.82 -8.18 19.87
N TYR A 7 1.51 -8.71 21.05
CA TYR A 7 0.24 -8.35 21.71
C TYR A 7 0.25 -6.91 22.20
N GLU A 8 1.38 -6.48 22.75
CA GLU A 8 1.50 -5.10 23.25
C GLU A 8 1.34 -4.07 22.13
N LYS A 9 1.79 -4.40 20.94
CA LYS A 9 1.69 -3.52 19.79
C LYS A 9 0.24 -3.11 19.52
N TYR A 10 -0.70 -4.01 19.79
CA TYR A 10 -2.12 -3.76 19.55
C TYR A 10 -2.89 -3.40 20.81
N GLY A 11 -2.20 -3.22 21.91
CA GLY A 11 -2.80 -2.76 23.16
C GLY A 11 -3.30 -3.84 24.10
N PHE A 12 -2.86 -5.09 23.91
CA PHE A 12 -3.27 -6.21 24.76
C PHE A 12 -2.17 -6.58 25.76
N ASP A 13 -2.59 -6.99 26.95
CA ASP A 13 -1.64 -7.47 27.95
C ASP A 13 -1.49 -9.01 27.81
N TRP A 14 -0.67 -9.61 28.71
CA TRP A 14 -0.38 -11.03 28.65
C TRP A 14 -1.63 -11.92 28.84
N ARG A 15 -2.69 -11.37 29.45
CA ARG A 15 -3.96 -12.10 29.62
C ARG A 15 -4.86 -11.99 28.42
N GLY A 16 -4.49 -11.17 27.44
CA GLY A 16 -5.33 -10.91 26.29
C GLY A 16 -6.40 -9.84 26.53
N ILE A 17 -6.19 -8.97 27.55
CA ILE A 17 -7.14 -7.91 27.87
C ILE A 17 -6.64 -6.61 27.26
N HIS A 18 -7.49 -5.92 26.54
CA HIS A 18 -7.15 -4.67 25.88
C HIS A 18 -7.14 -3.53 26.90
N LYS A 19 -6.10 -2.68 26.84
CA LYS A 19 -5.87 -1.63 27.84
C LYS A 19 -6.94 -0.55 27.88
N TYR A 20 -7.60 -0.31 26.75
CA TYR A 20 -8.64 0.73 26.70
C TYR A 20 -10.05 0.19 26.86
N THR A 21 -10.34 -0.99 26.37
CA THR A 21 -11.68 -1.57 26.50
C THR A 21 -11.87 -2.39 27.75
N GLY A 22 -10.79 -2.87 28.34
CA GLY A 22 -10.88 -3.77 29.48
C GLY A 22 -11.45 -5.14 29.16
N THR A 23 -11.58 -5.47 27.87
CA THR A 23 -12.12 -6.74 27.40
C THR A 23 -11.08 -7.47 26.56
N MET A 24 -11.46 -8.65 26.07
CA MET A 24 -10.58 -9.43 25.18
C MET A 24 -10.53 -8.86 23.76
N TYR A 25 -11.26 -7.78 23.50
CA TYR A 25 -11.38 -7.20 22.16
C TYR A 25 -11.04 -5.71 22.18
N ASP A 26 -10.41 -5.24 21.08
CA ASP A 26 -10.16 -3.82 20.94
C ASP A 26 -11.45 -3.08 20.55
N GLN A 27 -11.35 -1.76 20.28
CA GLN A 27 -12.51 -0.94 19.96
C GLN A 27 -13.22 -1.38 18.67
N ARG A 28 -12.51 -2.08 17.80
CA ARG A 28 -13.06 -2.57 16.55
C ARG A 28 -13.51 -4.01 16.61
N GLY A 29 -13.33 -4.68 17.76
CA GLY A 29 -13.78 -6.04 17.96
C GLY A 29 -12.76 -7.13 17.66
N PHE A 30 -11.48 -6.80 17.51
CA PHE A 30 -10.42 -7.78 17.27
C PHE A 30 -9.75 -8.17 18.57
N ASP A 31 -9.44 -9.46 18.72
CA ASP A 31 -8.74 -9.95 19.90
C ASP A 31 -7.22 -9.85 19.71
N LYS A 32 -6.48 -10.38 20.69
CA LYS A 32 -5.01 -10.28 20.66
C LYS A 32 -4.38 -10.95 19.45
N ASN A 33 -5.08 -11.89 18.85
CA ASN A 33 -4.59 -12.63 17.67
C ASN A 33 -5.11 -12.03 16.36
N GLY A 34 -5.88 -10.92 16.45
CA GLY A 34 -6.44 -10.30 15.27
C GLY A 34 -7.68 -10.98 14.73
N ILE A 35 -8.38 -11.73 15.57
CA ILE A 35 -9.61 -12.42 15.19
C ILE A 35 -10.81 -11.60 15.65
N HIS A 36 -11.72 -11.34 14.75
CA HIS A 36 -12.89 -10.50 15.04
C HIS A 36 -13.95 -11.30 15.81
N ASN A 37 -14.56 -10.67 16.83
CA ASN A 37 -15.49 -11.35 17.72
C ASN A 37 -16.79 -11.80 17.04
N LYS A 38 -17.20 -11.12 15.98
CA LYS A 38 -18.43 -11.44 15.27
C LYS A 38 -18.22 -12.37 14.08
N THR A 39 -17.19 -12.13 13.30
CA THR A 39 -16.90 -12.94 12.12
C THR A 39 -16.14 -14.21 12.44
N LYS A 40 -15.43 -14.22 13.56
CA LYS A 40 -14.60 -15.36 13.99
C LYS A 40 -13.42 -15.62 13.07
N HIS A 41 -13.07 -14.65 12.20
CA HIS A 41 -11.87 -14.70 11.40
C HIS A 41 -11.19 -13.32 11.45
N LYS A 42 -10.12 -13.14 10.68
CA LYS A 42 -9.29 -11.95 10.82
C LYS A 42 -9.85 -10.68 10.16
N TYR A 43 -11.01 -10.77 9.52
CA TYR A 43 -11.65 -9.61 8.90
C TYR A 43 -12.92 -9.24 9.64
N ASP A 44 -13.21 -7.94 9.74
CA ASP A 44 -14.43 -7.48 10.39
C ASP A 44 -15.63 -7.64 9.44
N LEU A 45 -16.80 -7.14 9.86
CA LEU A 45 -18.02 -7.28 9.07
C LEU A 45 -17.95 -6.55 7.74
N GLU A 46 -17.04 -5.58 7.61
CA GLU A 46 -16.86 -4.84 6.37
C GLU A 46 -15.73 -5.41 5.50
N GLY A 47 -15.06 -6.45 6.00
CA GLY A 47 -14.02 -7.13 5.23
C GLY A 47 -12.61 -6.61 5.44
N TYR A 48 -12.36 -5.85 6.51
CA TYR A 48 -11.03 -5.30 6.81
C TYR A 48 -10.42 -5.95 8.05
N ASN A 49 -9.12 -6.22 7.99
CA ASN A 49 -8.42 -6.80 9.13
C ASN A 49 -8.10 -5.71 10.16
N ARG A 50 -7.43 -6.08 11.26
CA ARG A 50 -7.14 -5.13 12.34
C ARG A 50 -6.22 -4.00 11.91
N GLU A 51 -5.48 -4.18 10.84
CA GLU A 51 -4.60 -3.15 10.30
C GLU A 51 -5.30 -2.27 9.27
N GLY A 52 -6.54 -2.60 8.93
CA GLY A 52 -7.36 -1.78 8.05
C GLY A 52 -7.30 -2.17 6.59
N PHE A 53 -6.80 -3.36 6.26
CA PHE A 53 -6.67 -3.83 4.87
C PHE A 53 -7.65 -4.97 4.60
N ASP A 54 -8.19 -4.99 3.38
CA ASP A 54 -9.10 -6.07 2.96
C ASP A 54 -8.28 -7.28 2.49
N ILE A 55 -8.98 -8.31 2.01
CA ILE A 55 -8.32 -9.56 1.60
C ILE A 55 -7.39 -9.36 0.41
N SER A 56 -7.62 -8.33 -0.38
CA SER A 56 -6.77 -7.98 -1.51
C SER A 56 -5.57 -7.12 -1.11
N GLY A 57 -5.52 -6.69 0.15
CA GLY A 57 -4.40 -5.91 0.66
C GLY A 57 -4.56 -4.40 0.55
N PHE A 58 -5.78 -3.92 0.32
CA PHE A 58 -6.06 -2.47 0.18
C PHE A 58 -6.88 -1.95 1.35
N ASP A 59 -6.58 -0.72 1.77
CA ASP A 59 -7.31 -0.06 2.85
C ASP A 59 -8.60 0.58 2.30
N ARG A 60 -9.34 1.27 3.16
CA ARG A 60 -10.61 1.92 2.77
C ARG A 60 -10.40 3.02 1.74
N GLY A 61 -9.20 3.59 1.68
CA GLY A 61 -8.83 4.57 0.66
C GLY A 61 -8.40 3.92 -0.64
N ARG A 62 -8.39 2.59 -0.68
CA ARG A 62 -7.99 1.77 -1.84
C ARG A 62 -6.50 1.79 -2.12
N PHE A 63 -5.69 1.99 -1.07
CA PHE A 63 -4.23 1.96 -1.15
C PHE A 63 -3.70 0.77 -0.38
N ASP A 64 -2.63 0.15 -0.90
CA ASP A 64 -1.99 -0.98 -0.24
C ASP A 64 -1.06 -0.50 0.88
N LEU A 65 -0.35 -1.45 1.49
CA LEU A 65 0.54 -1.16 2.62
C LEU A 65 1.64 -0.17 2.24
N VAL A 66 2.09 -0.19 1.00
CA VAL A 66 3.15 0.70 0.51
C VAL A 66 2.60 2.08 0.12
N GLY A 67 1.29 2.19 -0.05
CA GLY A 67 0.63 3.46 -0.36
C GLY A 67 0.21 3.63 -1.80
N PHE A 68 0.12 2.55 -2.57
CA PHE A 68 -0.30 2.59 -3.97
C PHE A 68 -1.64 1.90 -4.16
N ASP A 69 -2.47 2.46 -5.05
CA ASP A 69 -3.74 1.84 -5.40
C ASP A 69 -3.50 0.67 -6.37
N LYS A 70 -4.57 -0.01 -6.78
CA LYS A 70 -4.42 -1.19 -7.63
C LYS A 70 -3.95 -0.85 -9.04
N GLU A 71 -4.01 0.41 -9.42
CA GLU A 71 -3.48 0.86 -10.70
C GLU A 71 -2.03 1.31 -10.61
N GLY A 72 -1.48 1.32 -9.38
CA GLY A 72 -0.08 1.62 -9.16
C GLY A 72 0.25 3.06 -8.84
N TYR A 73 -0.76 3.88 -8.49
CA TYR A 73 -0.56 5.30 -8.17
C TYR A 73 -0.76 5.55 -6.68
N ASN A 74 0.06 6.42 -6.10
CA ASN A 74 -0.02 6.77 -4.69
C ASN A 74 -1.08 7.87 -4.47
N ARG A 75 -1.21 8.33 -3.21
CA ARG A 75 -2.22 9.32 -2.84
C ARG A 75 -2.00 10.67 -3.53
N GLU A 76 -0.77 10.96 -3.94
CA GLU A 76 -0.45 12.19 -4.65
C GLU A 76 -0.67 12.05 -6.16
N GLY A 77 -0.99 10.85 -6.61
CA GLY A 77 -1.31 10.59 -8.02
C GLY A 77 -0.14 10.15 -8.87
N TYR A 78 0.99 9.78 -8.26
CA TYR A 78 2.19 9.35 -8.98
C TYR A 78 2.47 7.88 -8.78
N ASN A 79 2.94 7.21 -9.84
CA ASN A 79 3.33 5.82 -9.77
C ASN A 79 4.74 5.68 -9.17
N ARG A 80 5.24 4.45 -9.11
CA ARG A 80 6.57 4.19 -8.51
C ARG A 80 7.72 4.82 -9.27
N LYS A 81 7.51 5.13 -10.54
CA LYS A 81 8.51 5.80 -11.36
C LYS A 81 8.40 7.32 -11.28
N GLY A 82 7.39 7.83 -10.61
CA GLY A 82 7.20 9.26 -10.40
C GLY A 82 6.33 9.94 -11.43
N PHE A 83 5.63 9.19 -12.29
CA PHE A 83 4.75 9.74 -13.31
C PHE A 83 3.29 9.69 -12.87
N ASN A 84 2.52 10.73 -13.17
CA ASN A 84 1.08 10.73 -12.91
C ASN A 84 0.33 10.05 -14.07
N ARG A 85 -1.01 10.03 -13.99
CA ARG A 85 -1.83 9.36 -15.01
C ARG A 85 -1.76 10.03 -16.37
N GLU A 86 -1.33 11.28 -16.41
CA GLU A 86 -1.15 12.02 -17.66
C GLU A 86 0.26 11.85 -18.23
N GLY A 87 1.11 11.08 -17.52
CA GLY A 87 2.48 10.84 -17.97
C GLY A 87 3.46 11.95 -17.64
N ILE A 88 3.10 12.81 -16.68
CA ILE A 88 3.96 13.93 -16.26
C ILE A 88 4.74 13.51 -15.01
N HIS A 89 6.04 13.71 -15.03
CA HIS A 89 6.91 13.35 -13.92
C HIS A 89 6.90 14.44 -12.84
N LYS A 90 6.85 14.00 -11.59
CA LYS A 90 6.73 14.90 -10.44
C LYS A 90 7.93 15.84 -10.26
N ASP A 91 9.13 15.40 -10.65
CA ASP A 91 10.35 16.17 -10.43
C ASP A 91 10.63 17.17 -11.56
N SER A 92 10.35 16.77 -12.78
CA SER A 92 10.60 17.63 -13.95
C SER A 92 9.40 18.47 -14.35
N ASN A 93 8.21 18.03 -13.95
CA ASN A 93 6.93 18.61 -14.36
C ASN A 93 6.76 18.57 -15.88
N THR A 94 7.42 17.60 -16.53
CA THR A 94 7.30 17.31 -17.96
C THR A 94 7.07 15.81 -18.13
N LYS A 95 6.85 15.36 -19.37
CA LYS A 95 6.66 13.92 -19.61
C LYS A 95 7.95 13.12 -19.51
N PHE A 96 9.10 13.78 -19.31
CA PHE A 96 10.38 13.10 -19.16
C PHE A 96 10.88 13.17 -17.72
N ASN A 97 11.41 12.05 -17.21
CA ASN A 97 12.03 12.07 -15.90
C ASN A 97 13.37 12.78 -15.95
N PRO A 98 14.06 12.99 -14.81
CA PRO A 98 15.36 13.69 -14.83
C PRO A 98 16.42 13.05 -15.70
N ASP A 99 16.29 11.75 -16.00
CA ASP A 99 17.22 11.05 -16.90
C ASP A 99 16.86 11.20 -18.36
N GLY A 100 15.73 11.84 -18.66
CA GLY A 100 15.31 12.12 -20.02
C GLY A 100 14.39 11.08 -20.65
N TYR A 101 13.80 10.19 -19.87
CA TYR A 101 12.91 9.13 -20.37
C TYR A 101 11.46 9.35 -19.92
N ASP A 102 10.51 9.02 -20.81
CA ASP A 102 9.09 9.17 -20.50
C ASP A 102 8.57 7.97 -19.70
N CYS A 103 7.28 7.92 -19.41
CA CYS A 103 6.68 6.86 -18.61
C CYS A 103 6.76 5.48 -19.26
N PHE A 104 7.00 5.43 -20.55
CA PHE A 104 7.16 4.16 -21.28
C PHE A 104 8.63 3.77 -21.43
N GLY A 105 9.55 4.62 -20.97
CA GLY A 105 10.97 4.34 -20.99
C GLY A 105 11.72 4.83 -22.22
N TYR A 106 11.12 5.75 -22.99
CA TYR A 106 11.72 6.27 -24.22
C TYR A 106 12.12 7.73 -24.06
N ASN A 107 13.25 8.11 -24.66
CA ASN A 107 13.69 9.50 -24.64
C ASN A 107 12.97 10.31 -25.74
N LYS A 108 13.32 11.59 -25.86
CA LYS A 108 12.66 12.49 -26.83
C LYS A 108 12.83 12.07 -28.28
N ASP A 109 13.85 11.25 -28.55
CA ASP A 109 14.11 10.76 -29.90
C ASP A 109 13.48 9.37 -30.14
N GLY A 110 12.80 8.82 -29.11
CA GLY A 110 12.09 7.58 -29.25
C GLY A 110 12.91 6.32 -28.93
N PHE A 111 14.09 6.47 -28.33
CA PHE A 111 14.95 5.35 -27.97
C PHE A 111 14.87 5.03 -26.48
N ASP A 112 14.86 3.74 -26.14
CA ASP A 112 14.94 3.32 -24.75
C ASP A 112 16.41 3.24 -24.30
N LYS A 113 16.64 2.81 -23.06
CA LYS A 113 17.98 2.74 -22.48
C LYS A 113 18.90 1.76 -23.20
N ASN A 114 18.32 0.81 -23.91
CA ASN A 114 19.06 -0.19 -24.66
C ASN A 114 19.29 0.23 -26.12
N GLY A 115 18.81 1.42 -26.50
CA GLY A 115 18.98 1.92 -27.85
C GLY A 115 17.93 1.43 -28.84
N MET A 116 16.86 0.78 -28.34
CA MET A 116 15.79 0.28 -29.20
C MET A 116 14.76 1.36 -29.45
N HIS A 117 14.41 1.57 -30.71
CA HIS A 117 13.46 2.62 -31.09
C HIS A 117 12.01 2.15 -30.90
N ILE A 118 11.18 3.08 -30.45
CA ILE A 118 9.76 2.80 -30.15
C ILE A 118 8.99 2.30 -31.37
N GLU A 119 9.28 2.87 -32.54
CA GLU A 119 8.54 2.52 -33.76
C GLU A 119 9.09 1.29 -34.45
N THR A 120 10.41 1.20 -34.54
CA THR A 120 11.05 0.13 -35.31
C THR A 120 11.32 -1.11 -34.47
N LYS A 121 11.43 -0.96 -33.14
CA LYS A 121 11.81 -2.06 -32.25
C LYS A 121 13.18 -2.62 -32.60
N LYS A 122 14.07 -1.78 -33.15
CA LYS A 122 15.42 -2.15 -33.51
C LYS A 122 16.43 -1.24 -32.82
N ILE A 123 17.57 -1.82 -32.57
CA ILE A 123 18.69 -1.08 -31.98
C ILE A 123 19.38 -0.22 -33.01
#